data_b247b5ef893dcbc56816baf486ad36eb
#
_entry.id   b247b5ef893dcbc56816baf486ad36eb
#
_cell.length_a   1.000
_cell.length_b   1.000
_cell.length_c   1.000
_cell.angle_alpha   90.00
_cell.angle_beta   90.00
_cell.angle_gamma   90.00
#
_symmetry.space_group_name_H-M   'P 1'
#
loop_
_entity.id
_entity.type
_entity.pdbx_description
1 polymer ?
#
loop_
_entity_poly.entity_id
_entity_poly.type
_entity_poly.pdbx_seq_one_letter_code
_entity_poly.pdbx_strand_id
1 'polypeptide(L)'
;MIEKIMSAVKNIGKTKKCRGCGEEIKYSALKSNYMICPKCQKYFRMNPKERTALVCDEFTPIDEELTGNDVLSFPGYAQKIEESKKSSGCFEAVSYGTAKICGISAVVFVMNSEFMMGSMGAAVGEKITRAFELALKKKLPVIGFTASGGARMQEGIISLMQMAKVSGAVKRHSDAGLLYITVLTDPTTGGVSASFAMEGDIIIAEPKALVGFAGARVIEQTTGEKLPEGFQRAEFILEHGFADMIVKRENLKEELGKILKIHSR
;
A
#
# COMPACT_ATOMS: atom_id res chain seq x y z
N MET A 1 -5.99 17.21 -19.41
CA MET A 1 -6.83 16.48 -20.41
C MET A 1 -5.96 15.61 -21.33
N ILE A 2 -4.88 16.12 -21.91
CA ILE A 2 -3.97 15.40 -22.82
C ILE A 2 -3.30 14.18 -22.14
N GLU A 3 -2.82 14.29 -20.89
CA GLU A 3 -2.22 13.15 -20.17
C GLU A 3 -3.22 12.02 -19.87
N LYS A 4 -4.48 12.33 -19.57
CA LYS A 4 -5.53 11.32 -19.44
C LYS A 4 -5.79 10.58 -20.75
N ILE A 5 -5.76 11.30 -21.88
CA ILE A 5 -5.91 10.71 -23.21
C ILE A 5 -4.69 9.85 -23.56
N MET A 6 -3.47 10.32 -23.31
CA MET A 6 -2.24 9.57 -23.56
C MET A 6 -2.12 8.31 -22.69
N SER A 7 -2.56 8.36 -21.41
CA SER A 7 -2.58 7.19 -20.54
C SER A 7 -3.66 6.16 -20.96
N ALA A 8 -4.79 6.62 -21.48
CA ALA A 8 -5.84 5.77 -22.03
C ALA A 8 -5.37 5.06 -23.31
N VAL A 9 -4.71 5.77 -24.21
CA VAL A 9 -4.15 5.22 -25.47
C VAL A 9 -3.05 4.18 -25.21
N LYS A 10 -2.18 4.41 -24.22
CA LYS A 10 -1.11 3.45 -23.84
C LYS A 10 -1.63 2.10 -23.32
N ASN A 11 -2.88 2.00 -22.94
CA ASN A 11 -3.49 0.79 -22.37
C ASN A 11 -4.52 0.11 -23.28
N ILE A 12 -4.73 0.62 -24.49
CA ILE A 12 -5.61 -0.03 -25.49
C ILE A 12 -4.93 -1.34 -25.93
N GLY A 13 -5.64 -2.47 -25.70
CA GLY A 13 -5.16 -3.80 -26.09
C GLY A 13 -4.26 -4.52 -25.06
N LYS A 14 -3.86 -3.88 -23.95
CA LYS A 14 -3.10 -4.58 -22.89
C LYS A 14 -3.98 -5.59 -22.16
N THR A 15 -3.45 -6.80 -21.98
CA THR A 15 -4.02 -7.85 -21.13
C THR A 15 -3.17 -8.05 -19.88
N LYS A 16 -3.78 -8.52 -18.81
CA LYS A 16 -3.10 -9.04 -17.62
C LYS A 16 -3.55 -10.49 -17.38
N LYS A 17 -2.59 -11.40 -17.19
CA LYS A 17 -2.87 -12.80 -16.84
C LYS A 17 -3.20 -12.90 -15.36
N CYS A 18 -4.32 -13.53 -15.04
CA CYS A 18 -4.71 -13.76 -13.64
C CYS A 18 -3.84 -14.84 -13.00
N ARG A 19 -3.20 -14.50 -11.87
CA ARG A 19 -2.38 -15.45 -11.11
C ARG A 19 -3.21 -16.52 -10.37
N GLY A 20 -4.54 -16.37 -10.30
CA GLY A 20 -5.44 -17.35 -9.67
C GLY A 20 -5.95 -18.41 -10.63
N CYS A 21 -6.48 -18.00 -11.79
CA CYS A 21 -7.12 -18.91 -12.74
C CYS A 21 -6.44 -18.98 -14.12
N GLY A 22 -5.36 -18.24 -14.34
CA GLY A 22 -4.62 -18.21 -15.61
C GLY A 22 -5.29 -17.41 -16.74
N GLU A 23 -6.51 -16.88 -16.54
CA GLU A 23 -7.26 -16.15 -17.57
C GLU A 23 -6.54 -14.88 -18.00
N GLU A 24 -6.52 -14.60 -19.31
CA GLU A 24 -6.06 -13.32 -19.85
C GLU A 24 -7.21 -12.32 -19.94
N ILE A 25 -7.09 -11.23 -19.21
CA ILE A 25 -8.17 -10.26 -19.06
C ILE A 25 -7.71 -8.90 -19.59
N LYS A 26 -8.54 -8.26 -20.42
CA LYS A 26 -8.28 -6.91 -20.90
C LYS A 26 -8.15 -5.95 -19.72
N TYR A 27 -7.11 -5.12 -19.75
CA TYR A 27 -6.85 -4.17 -18.66
C TYR A 27 -8.02 -3.20 -18.40
N SER A 28 -8.75 -2.81 -19.46
CA SER A 28 -9.96 -2.01 -19.33
C SER A 28 -11.06 -2.72 -18.53
N ALA A 29 -11.26 -4.01 -18.78
CA ALA A 29 -12.24 -4.84 -18.04
C ALA A 29 -11.83 -5.02 -16.57
N LEU A 30 -10.52 -5.13 -16.27
CA LEU A 30 -10.04 -5.13 -14.89
C LEU A 30 -10.30 -3.80 -14.19
N LYS A 31 -10.06 -2.68 -14.86
CA LYS A 31 -10.32 -1.35 -14.30
C LYS A 31 -11.80 -1.14 -13.99
N SER A 32 -12.71 -1.51 -14.89
CA SER A 32 -14.15 -1.39 -14.67
C SER A 32 -14.66 -2.35 -13.58
N ASN A 33 -13.90 -3.40 -13.26
CA ASN A 33 -14.20 -4.37 -12.20
C ASN A 33 -13.27 -4.21 -10.99
N TYR A 34 -12.91 -2.98 -10.62
CA TYR A 34 -12.11 -2.66 -9.41
C TYR A 34 -10.77 -3.41 -9.32
N MET A 35 -10.16 -3.76 -10.46
CA MET A 35 -8.97 -4.60 -10.54
C MET A 35 -9.16 -5.99 -9.88
N ILE A 36 -10.34 -6.55 -10.01
CA ILE A 36 -10.72 -7.90 -9.56
C ILE A 36 -10.95 -8.79 -10.78
N CYS A 37 -10.46 -10.03 -10.74
CA CYS A 37 -10.69 -11.01 -11.80
C CYS A 37 -12.19 -11.35 -11.89
N PRO A 38 -12.86 -11.16 -13.03
CA PRO A 38 -14.27 -11.47 -13.16
C PRO A 38 -14.56 -12.97 -13.05
N LYS A 39 -13.57 -13.85 -13.32
CA LYS A 39 -13.74 -15.31 -13.33
C LYS A 39 -13.55 -15.93 -11.94
N CYS A 40 -12.45 -15.60 -11.23
CA CYS A 40 -12.12 -16.26 -9.96
C CYS A 40 -12.12 -15.31 -8.76
N GLN A 41 -12.49 -14.06 -8.94
CA GLN A 41 -12.55 -13.03 -7.91
C GLN A 41 -11.18 -12.74 -7.23
N LYS A 42 -10.07 -13.10 -7.88
CA LYS A 42 -8.73 -12.75 -7.41
C LYS A 42 -8.50 -11.24 -7.53
N TYR A 43 -8.05 -10.62 -6.45
CA TYR A 43 -7.64 -9.22 -6.41
C TYR A 43 -6.28 -9.05 -7.08
N PHE A 44 -6.20 -8.15 -8.07
CA PHE A 44 -4.93 -7.75 -8.68
C PHE A 44 -4.27 -6.66 -7.84
N ARG A 45 -2.94 -6.60 -7.87
CA ARG A 45 -2.20 -5.49 -7.27
C ARG A 45 -2.53 -4.19 -8.02
N MET A 46 -2.60 -3.10 -7.28
CA MET A 46 -2.87 -1.77 -7.81
C MET A 46 -1.68 -0.86 -7.55
N ASN A 47 -1.33 -0.07 -8.54
CA ASN A 47 -0.36 0.99 -8.35
C ASN A 47 -1.00 2.23 -7.68
N PRO A 48 -0.21 3.23 -7.22
CA PRO A 48 -0.74 4.41 -6.55
C PRO A 48 -1.78 5.17 -7.37
N LYS A 49 -1.57 5.34 -8.68
CA LYS A 49 -2.52 6.06 -9.56
C LYS A 49 -3.86 5.34 -9.68
N GLU A 50 -3.84 4.00 -9.76
CA GLU A 50 -5.05 3.19 -9.79
C GLU A 50 -5.80 3.26 -8.45
N ARG A 51 -5.07 3.18 -7.33
CA ARG A 51 -5.65 3.22 -5.99
C ARG A 51 -6.28 4.57 -5.68
N THR A 52 -5.57 5.66 -5.90
CA THR A 52 -6.09 7.01 -5.65
C THR A 52 -7.28 7.34 -6.56
N ALA A 53 -7.24 6.91 -7.82
CA ALA A 53 -8.37 7.07 -8.74
C ALA A 53 -9.63 6.29 -8.31
N LEU A 54 -9.46 5.21 -7.53
CA LEU A 54 -10.57 4.41 -7.01
C LEU A 54 -11.22 5.06 -5.78
N VAL A 55 -10.43 5.61 -4.87
CA VAL A 55 -10.91 6.00 -3.54
C VAL A 55 -11.01 7.51 -3.33
N CYS A 56 -10.22 8.32 -4.07
CA CYS A 56 -10.20 9.76 -3.90
C CYS A 56 -11.08 10.48 -4.93
N ASP A 57 -11.71 11.56 -4.52
CA ASP A 57 -12.33 12.55 -5.43
C ASP A 57 -11.25 13.37 -6.12
N GLU A 58 -10.25 13.78 -5.32
CA GLU A 58 -9.08 14.54 -5.74
C GLU A 58 -7.84 13.97 -5.05
N PHE A 59 -6.72 13.94 -5.74
CA PHE A 59 -5.40 13.58 -5.17
C PHE A 59 -4.32 14.45 -5.78
N THR A 60 -3.55 15.12 -4.93
CA THR A 60 -2.39 15.93 -5.33
C THR A 60 -1.15 15.30 -4.71
N PRO A 61 -0.32 14.63 -5.53
CA PRO A 61 0.90 13.99 -5.04
C PRO A 61 1.94 15.03 -4.63
N ILE A 62 2.79 14.63 -3.67
CA ILE A 62 3.88 15.45 -3.12
C ILE A 62 5.17 14.64 -3.17
N ASP A 63 6.31 15.31 -3.38
CA ASP A 63 7.64 14.72 -3.46
C ASP A 63 7.72 13.51 -4.42
N GLU A 64 7.05 13.57 -5.57
CA GLU A 64 7.00 12.43 -6.51
C GLU A 64 8.39 11.94 -6.89
N GLU A 65 9.32 12.86 -7.16
CA GLU A 65 10.69 12.55 -7.63
C GLU A 65 11.63 12.07 -6.52
N LEU A 66 11.23 12.18 -5.23
CA LEU A 66 12.05 11.68 -4.13
C LEU A 66 12.19 10.16 -4.24
N THR A 67 13.42 9.71 -4.41
CA THR A 67 13.80 8.30 -4.63
C THR A 67 14.99 7.92 -3.75
N GLY A 68 15.12 6.62 -3.47
CA GLY A 68 16.29 6.07 -2.79
C GLY A 68 17.54 6.12 -3.68
N ASN A 69 18.68 6.06 -3.03
CA ASN A 69 19.99 5.91 -3.65
C ASN A 69 20.77 4.80 -2.94
N ASP A 70 21.80 4.29 -3.61
CA ASP A 70 22.64 3.22 -3.09
C ASP A 70 23.74 3.78 -2.18
N VAL A 71 23.41 4.03 -0.91
CA VAL A 71 24.36 4.56 0.09
C VAL A 71 25.33 3.52 0.62
N LEU A 72 25.06 2.21 0.44
CA LEU A 72 25.88 1.12 0.92
C LEU A 72 26.72 0.47 -0.18
N SER A 73 26.61 0.96 -1.42
CA SER A 73 27.27 0.38 -2.59
C SER A 73 26.96 -1.11 -2.76
N PHE A 74 25.66 -1.48 -2.57
CA PHE A 74 25.24 -2.86 -2.68
C PHE A 74 25.27 -3.31 -4.16
N PRO A 75 25.89 -4.45 -4.48
CA PRO A 75 26.05 -4.88 -5.88
C PRO A 75 24.73 -4.93 -6.66
N GLY A 76 24.65 -4.21 -7.77
CA GLY A 76 23.48 -4.17 -8.66
C GLY A 76 22.27 -3.39 -8.15
N TYR A 77 22.33 -2.76 -6.98
CA TYR A 77 21.15 -2.09 -6.39
C TYR A 77 20.76 -0.82 -7.16
N ALA A 78 21.72 0.01 -7.53
CA ALA A 78 21.45 1.22 -8.33
C ALA A 78 20.75 0.87 -9.66
N GLN A 79 21.24 -0.16 -10.37
CA GLN A 79 20.60 -0.66 -11.58
C GLN A 79 19.15 -1.13 -11.32
N LYS A 80 18.93 -1.87 -10.24
CA LYS A 80 17.61 -2.39 -9.85
C LYS A 80 16.62 -1.28 -9.51
N ILE A 81 17.07 -0.17 -8.93
CA ILE A 81 16.23 1.02 -8.72
C ILE A 81 15.75 1.57 -10.07
N GLU A 82 16.67 1.76 -11.02
CA GLU A 82 16.32 2.31 -12.35
C GLU A 82 15.39 1.37 -13.15
N GLU A 83 15.61 0.07 -13.09
CA GLU A 83 14.71 -0.93 -13.69
C GLU A 83 13.32 -0.87 -13.05
N SER A 84 13.25 -0.71 -11.73
CA SER A 84 11.99 -0.62 -11.00
C SER A 84 11.22 0.67 -11.32
N LYS A 85 11.91 1.80 -11.48
CA LYS A 85 11.31 3.05 -11.98
C LYS A 85 10.68 2.86 -13.35
N LYS A 86 11.42 2.25 -14.28
CA LYS A 86 10.94 2.01 -15.66
C LYS A 86 9.75 1.06 -15.69
N SER A 87 9.79 -0.03 -14.93
CA SER A 87 8.75 -1.06 -14.95
C SER A 87 7.47 -0.65 -14.23
N SER A 88 7.59 0.05 -13.09
CA SER A 88 6.44 0.49 -12.29
C SER A 88 5.88 1.85 -12.70
N GLY A 89 6.67 2.67 -13.41
CA GLY A 89 6.32 4.05 -13.74
C GLY A 89 6.25 4.98 -12.53
N CYS A 90 6.91 4.61 -11.42
CA CYS A 90 6.98 5.37 -10.18
C CYS A 90 8.44 5.60 -9.80
N PHE A 91 8.74 6.70 -9.12
CA PHE A 91 10.10 6.99 -8.64
C PHE A 91 10.48 6.17 -7.41
N GLU A 92 9.48 5.71 -6.63
CA GLU A 92 9.70 4.91 -5.42
C GLU A 92 8.48 4.02 -5.10
N ALA A 93 8.64 3.10 -4.16
CA ALA A 93 7.63 2.13 -3.73
C ALA A 93 6.47 2.74 -2.92
N VAL A 94 6.38 4.05 -2.83
CA VAL A 94 5.26 4.76 -2.20
C VAL A 94 5.03 6.11 -2.87
N SER A 95 3.76 6.48 -3.02
CA SER A 95 3.30 7.84 -3.35
C SER A 95 2.47 8.36 -2.18
N TYR A 96 2.59 9.66 -1.87
CA TYR A 96 1.76 10.32 -0.88
C TYR A 96 1.34 11.71 -1.33
N GLY A 97 0.29 12.23 -0.72
CA GLY A 97 -0.21 13.56 -1.05
C GLY A 97 -1.46 13.95 -0.28
N THR A 98 -1.98 15.13 -0.57
CA THR A 98 -3.29 15.56 -0.09
C THR A 98 -4.39 15.00 -0.96
N ALA A 99 -5.50 14.63 -0.34
CA ALA A 99 -6.64 14.03 -1.02
C ALA A 99 -7.97 14.58 -0.49
N LYS A 100 -9.04 14.39 -1.27
CA LYS A 100 -10.41 14.43 -0.79
C LYS A 100 -11.06 13.07 -1.00
N ILE A 101 -11.78 12.60 -0.01
CA ILE A 101 -12.56 11.34 -0.05
C ILE A 101 -13.97 11.66 0.43
N CYS A 102 -14.96 11.49 -0.45
CA CYS A 102 -16.34 11.91 -0.19
C CYS A 102 -16.44 13.38 0.30
N GLY A 103 -15.62 14.27 -0.31
CA GLY A 103 -15.53 15.69 0.03
C GLY A 103 -14.68 16.04 1.26
N ILE A 104 -14.24 15.06 2.04
CA ILE A 104 -13.46 15.26 3.27
C ILE A 104 -11.97 15.23 2.97
N SER A 105 -11.24 16.22 3.47
CA SER A 105 -9.79 16.34 3.27
C SER A 105 -9.03 15.34 4.14
N ALA A 106 -8.00 14.71 3.56
CA ALA A 106 -7.10 13.77 4.21
C ALA A 106 -5.71 13.83 3.60
N VAL A 107 -4.72 13.27 4.27
CA VAL A 107 -3.45 12.88 3.66
C VAL A 107 -3.51 11.39 3.36
N VAL A 108 -3.12 11.01 2.14
CA VAL A 108 -3.15 9.61 1.70
C VAL A 108 -1.74 9.20 1.28
N PHE A 109 -1.29 8.02 1.72
CA PHE A 109 -0.14 7.36 1.13
C PHE A 109 -0.52 5.98 0.58
N VAL A 110 0.09 5.61 -0.53
CA VAL A 110 -0.18 4.34 -1.21
C VAL A 110 1.15 3.67 -1.53
N MET A 111 1.41 2.52 -0.92
CA MET A 111 2.57 1.70 -1.26
C MET A 111 2.37 0.96 -2.58
N ASN A 112 3.45 0.75 -3.31
CA ASN A 112 3.46 0.13 -4.63
C ASN A 112 4.30 -1.15 -4.63
N SER A 113 3.65 -2.29 -4.61
CA SER A 113 4.34 -3.59 -4.68
C SER A 113 4.91 -3.93 -6.07
N GLU A 114 4.64 -3.14 -7.10
CA GLU A 114 5.28 -3.27 -8.42
C GLU A 114 6.70 -2.68 -8.43
N PHE A 115 7.03 -1.78 -7.49
CA PHE A 115 8.38 -1.27 -7.28
C PHE A 115 9.08 -2.10 -6.19
N MET A 116 10.02 -2.95 -6.55
CA MET A 116 10.80 -3.81 -5.63
C MET A 116 9.96 -4.49 -4.54
N MET A 117 8.79 -5.03 -4.90
CA MET A 117 7.84 -5.66 -3.98
C MET A 117 7.29 -4.73 -2.87
N GLY A 118 7.33 -3.42 -3.07
CA GLY A 118 6.91 -2.47 -2.05
C GLY A 118 7.85 -2.40 -0.85
N SER A 119 9.10 -2.85 -1.02
CA SER A 119 10.04 -2.95 0.09
C SER A 119 10.38 -1.59 0.69
N MET A 120 10.45 -1.56 2.02
CA MET A 120 10.68 -0.35 2.79
C MET A 120 12.17 -0.01 2.83
N GLY A 121 12.56 1.02 2.09
CA GLY A 121 13.87 1.64 2.11
C GLY A 121 13.83 3.05 2.69
N ALA A 122 14.97 3.73 2.72
CA ALA A 122 15.13 5.07 3.28
C ALA A 122 14.14 6.08 2.68
N ALA A 123 13.99 6.12 1.37
CA ALA A 123 13.07 7.05 0.70
C ALA A 123 11.60 6.70 0.96
N VAL A 124 11.25 5.41 1.08
CA VAL A 124 9.89 4.99 1.46
C VAL A 124 9.56 5.48 2.87
N GLY A 125 10.46 5.23 3.83
CA GLY A 125 10.28 5.70 5.21
C GLY A 125 10.20 7.22 5.31
N GLU A 126 11.05 7.94 4.55
CA GLU A 126 10.99 9.40 4.46
C GLU A 126 9.65 9.89 3.95
N LYS A 127 9.16 9.37 2.81
CA LYS A 127 7.87 9.77 2.24
C LYS A 127 6.70 9.52 3.18
N ILE A 128 6.64 8.37 3.85
CA ILE A 128 5.57 8.06 4.80
C ILE A 128 5.68 8.98 6.03
N THR A 129 6.89 9.22 6.55
CA THR A 129 7.11 10.16 7.65
C THR A 129 6.60 11.56 7.28
N ARG A 130 6.95 12.07 6.10
CA ARG A 130 6.47 13.37 5.59
C ARG A 130 4.96 13.42 5.40
N ALA A 131 4.32 12.29 5.05
CA ALA A 131 2.87 12.22 4.99
C ALA A 131 2.24 12.48 6.36
N PHE A 132 2.75 11.88 7.43
CA PHE A 132 2.29 12.12 8.80
C PHE A 132 2.61 13.55 9.28
N GLU A 133 3.79 14.06 8.98
CA GLU A 133 4.18 15.44 9.33
C GLU A 133 3.30 16.49 8.61
N LEU A 134 2.99 16.24 7.33
CA LEU A 134 2.05 17.07 6.58
C LEU A 134 0.65 17.04 7.20
N ALA A 135 0.18 15.84 7.55
CA ALA A 135 -1.12 15.64 8.19
C ALA A 135 -1.18 16.35 9.55
N LEU A 136 -0.15 16.19 10.36
CA LEU A 136 -0.01 16.88 11.65
C LEU A 136 -0.08 18.40 11.48
N LYS A 137 0.70 18.96 10.55
CA LYS A 137 0.72 20.41 10.25
C LYS A 137 -0.64 20.93 9.80
N LYS A 138 -1.37 20.14 9.00
CA LYS A 138 -2.68 20.51 8.45
C LYS A 138 -3.85 20.09 9.35
N LYS A 139 -3.60 19.36 10.43
CA LYS A 139 -4.61 18.76 11.32
C LYS A 139 -5.60 17.87 10.53
N LEU A 140 -5.06 17.01 9.68
CA LEU A 140 -5.83 16.10 8.82
C LEU A 140 -5.64 14.65 9.25
N PRO A 141 -6.64 13.78 8.99
CA PRO A 141 -6.46 12.33 9.11
C PRO A 141 -5.47 11.81 8.07
N VAL A 142 -4.84 10.66 8.38
CA VAL A 142 -4.01 9.90 7.45
C VAL A 142 -4.72 8.63 7.03
N ILE A 143 -4.66 8.29 5.74
CA ILE A 143 -5.11 6.99 5.22
C ILE A 143 -3.92 6.34 4.51
N GLY A 144 -3.49 5.18 5.01
CA GLY A 144 -2.36 4.43 4.49
C GLY A 144 -2.78 3.15 3.79
N PHE A 145 -2.48 3.01 2.48
CA PHE A 145 -2.63 1.75 1.77
C PHE A 145 -1.29 1.03 1.76
N THR A 146 -1.20 -0.08 2.49
CA THR A 146 0.03 -0.85 2.62
C THR A 146 0.10 -1.97 1.59
N ALA A 147 1.26 -2.14 0.96
CA ALA A 147 1.55 -3.21 0.02
C ALA A 147 3.06 -3.47 -0.01
N SER A 148 3.55 -4.42 0.80
CA SER A 148 4.99 -4.60 1.00
C SER A 148 5.39 -6.04 1.29
N GLY A 149 6.57 -6.41 0.79
CA GLY A 149 7.27 -7.63 1.19
C GLY A 149 8.17 -7.48 2.43
N GLY A 150 8.23 -6.27 3.04
CA GLY A 150 9.06 -5.99 4.22
C GLY A 150 10.24 -5.04 3.95
N ALA A 151 11.32 -5.17 4.72
CA ALA A 151 12.51 -4.33 4.64
C ALA A 151 13.25 -4.48 3.29
N ARG A 152 13.85 -3.40 2.81
CA ARG A 152 14.71 -3.39 1.61
C ARG A 152 16.11 -3.88 1.98
N MET A 153 16.37 -5.14 1.70
CA MET A 153 17.62 -5.81 2.12
C MET A 153 18.88 -5.11 1.63
N GLN A 154 18.85 -4.48 0.45
CA GLN A 154 19.97 -3.76 -0.13
C GLN A 154 20.40 -2.52 0.69
N GLU A 155 19.50 -2.01 1.53
CA GLU A 155 19.79 -0.86 2.41
C GLU A 155 20.13 -1.29 3.85
N GLY A 156 20.25 -2.59 4.11
CA GLY A 156 20.69 -3.14 5.40
C GLY A 156 19.94 -2.56 6.59
N ILE A 157 20.67 -2.18 7.65
CA ILE A 157 20.10 -1.63 8.88
C ILE A 157 19.32 -0.31 8.65
N ILE A 158 19.66 0.45 7.61
CA ILE A 158 18.97 1.71 7.29
C ILE A 158 17.49 1.44 6.99
N SER A 159 17.19 0.33 6.28
CA SER A 159 15.82 -0.07 6.00
C SER A 159 15.03 -0.45 7.26
N LEU A 160 15.68 -1.09 8.24
CA LEU A 160 15.04 -1.45 9.51
C LEU A 160 14.73 -0.21 10.35
N MET A 161 15.62 0.78 10.36
CA MET A 161 15.41 2.04 11.09
C MET A 161 14.25 2.87 10.55
N GLN A 162 13.83 2.64 9.29
CA GLN A 162 12.68 3.35 8.73
C GLN A 162 11.36 3.00 9.43
N MET A 163 11.21 1.77 9.90
CA MET A 163 10.02 1.36 10.64
C MET A 163 9.89 2.15 11.94
N ALA A 164 10.96 2.22 12.72
CA ALA A 164 11.00 3.03 13.94
C ALA A 164 10.75 4.53 13.67
N LYS A 165 11.33 5.05 12.58
CA LYS A 165 11.12 6.44 12.15
C LYS A 165 9.66 6.73 11.84
N VAL A 166 8.99 5.86 11.08
CA VAL A 166 7.58 6.02 10.73
C VAL A 166 6.69 5.86 11.95
N SER A 167 6.92 4.83 12.80
CA SER A 167 6.16 4.64 14.05
C SER A 167 6.27 5.87 14.97
N GLY A 168 7.45 6.52 15.02
CA GLY A 168 7.61 7.79 15.73
C GLY A 168 6.78 8.93 15.13
N ALA A 169 6.57 8.96 13.82
CA ALA A 169 5.69 9.94 13.17
C ALA A 169 4.21 9.63 13.41
N VAL A 170 3.81 8.35 13.34
CA VAL A 170 2.47 7.88 13.74
C VAL A 170 2.16 8.31 15.17
N LYS A 171 3.07 8.05 16.10
CA LYS A 171 2.89 8.45 17.52
C LYS A 171 2.64 9.95 17.69
N ARG A 172 3.43 10.81 17.03
CA ARG A 172 3.21 12.26 17.09
C ARG A 172 1.86 12.69 16.52
N HIS A 173 1.41 12.03 15.46
CA HIS A 173 0.11 12.29 14.85
C HIS A 173 -1.04 11.84 15.77
N SER A 174 -0.93 10.66 16.37
CA SER A 174 -1.88 10.12 17.36
C SER A 174 -1.94 10.99 18.62
N ASP A 175 -0.80 11.48 19.15
CA ASP A 175 -0.75 12.37 20.32
C ASP A 175 -1.47 13.72 20.07
N ALA A 176 -1.57 14.13 18.81
CA ALA A 176 -2.36 15.30 18.41
C ALA A 176 -3.87 14.99 18.27
N GLY A 177 -4.32 13.78 18.57
CA GLY A 177 -5.70 13.33 18.48
C GLY A 177 -6.21 13.21 17.05
N LEU A 178 -5.33 12.93 16.07
CA LEU A 178 -5.67 12.83 14.67
C LEU A 178 -5.80 11.36 14.25
N LEU A 179 -6.79 11.08 13.42
CA LEU A 179 -7.14 9.72 12.97
C LEU A 179 -6.14 9.16 11.97
N TYR A 180 -5.69 7.93 12.19
CA TYR A 180 -4.96 7.14 11.22
C TYR A 180 -5.73 5.87 10.84
N ILE A 181 -6.08 5.73 9.56
CA ILE A 181 -6.72 4.54 8.99
C ILE A 181 -5.69 3.78 8.17
N THR A 182 -5.48 2.50 8.46
CA THR A 182 -4.67 1.62 7.62
C THR A 182 -5.55 0.72 6.78
N VAL A 183 -5.25 0.60 5.50
CA VAL A 183 -5.87 -0.36 4.58
C VAL A 183 -4.82 -1.38 4.16
N LEU A 184 -4.92 -2.57 4.70
CA LEU A 184 -4.00 -3.69 4.44
C LEU A 184 -4.34 -4.33 3.10
N THR A 185 -3.37 -4.34 2.16
CA THR A 185 -3.56 -4.94 0.84
C THR A 185 -2.56 -6.08 0.59
N ASP A 186 -2.75 -6.85 -0.48
CA ASP A 186 -1.95 -8.05 -0.79
C ASP A 186 -0.64 -7.70 -1.53
N PRO A 187 0.54 -8.03 -0.95
CA PRO A 187 0.81 -8.49 0.42
C PRO A 187 1.15 -7.32 1.36
N THR A 188 0.88 -7.46 2.66
CA THR A 188 1.44 -6.60 3.71
C THR A 188 2.20 -7.47 4.70
N THR A 189 3.53 -7.55 4.58
CA THR A 189 4.35 -8.50 5.33
C THR A 189 5.63 -7.89 5.90
N GLY A 190 6.32 -8.66 6.73
CA GLY A 190 7.61 -8.33 7.30
C GLY A 190 7.55 -7.16 8.28
N GLY A 191 8.58 -6.33 8.26
CA GLY A 191 8.66 -5.18 9.15
C GLY A 191 7.57 -4.14 8.95
N VAL A 192 6.92 -4.09 7.78
CA VAL A 192 5.80 -3.17 7.52
C VAL A 192 4.57 -3.58 8.34
N SER A 193 4.21 -4.87 8.35
CA SER A 193 3.13 -5.36 9.22
C SER A 193 3.51 -5.30 10.71
N ALA A 194 4.79 -5.45 11.06
CA ALA A 194 5.28 -5.35 12.43
C ALA A 194 5.49 -3.90 12.92
N SER A 195 5.03 -2.91 12.18
CA SER A 195 5.13 -1.49 12.52
C SER A 195 3.90 -0.72 12.03
N PHE A 196 4.08 0.40 11.39
CA PHE A 196 3.04 1.38 11.04
C PHE A 196 1.79 0.81 10.35
N ALA A 197 1.87 -0.34 9.66
CA ALA A 197 0.69 -0.94 9.04
C ALA A 197 -0.33 -1.47 10.07
N MET A 198 0.13 -1.84 11.27
CA MET A 198 -0.72 -2.32 12.37
C MET A 198 -0.87 -1.28 13.49
N GLU A 199 -0.47 -0.03 13.25
CA GLU A 199 -0.58 1.08 14.21
C GLU A 199 -1.75 2.03 13.89
N GLY A 200 -2.63 1.66 12.95
CA GLY A 200 -3.84 2.43 12.63
C GLY A 200 -4.82 2.42 13.80
N ASP A 201 -5.50 3.55 14.03
CA ASP A 201 -6.64 3.61 14.95
C ASP A 201 -7.80 2.76 14.43
N ILE A 202 -7.90 2.62 13.10
CA ILE A 202 -8.82 1.71 12.41
C ILE A 202 -8.03 0.96 11.34
N ILE A 203 -8.10 -0.37 11.40
CA ILE A 203 -7.38 -1.27 10.50
C ILE A 203 -8.37 -2.00 9.60
N ILE A 204 -8.37 -1.65 8.32
CA ILE A 204 -9.20 -2.27 7.29
C ILE A 204 -8.34 -3.25 6.49
N ALA A 205 -8.87 -4.41 6.13
CA ALA A 205 -8.20 -5.33 5.22
C ALA A 205 -9.01 -5.53 3.93
N GLU A 206 -8.32 -5.66 2.78
CA GLU A 206 -8.96 -6.15 1.56
C GLU A 206 -9.20 -7.67 1.68
N PRO A 207 -10.32 -8.21 1.13
CA PRO A 207 -10.58 -9.64 1.14
C PRO A 207 -9.40 -10.46 0.64
N LYS A 208 -9.06 -11.53 1.35
CA LYS A 208 -7.98 -12.48 1.01
C LYS A 208 -6.57 -11.87 0.95
N ALA A 209 -6.36 -10.64 1.39
CA ALA A 209 -5.02 -10.05 1.47
C ALA A 209 -4.11 -10.90 2.36
N LEU A 210 -2.87 -11.09 1.93
CA LEU A 210 -1.84 -11.73 2.74
C LEU A 210 -1.27 -10.69 3.71
N VAL A 211 -1.48 -10.91 4.99
CA VAL A 211 -0.98 -10.04 6.06
C VAL A 211 -0.30 -10.90 7.12
N GLY A 212 0.98 -10.67 7.33
CA GLY A 212 1.75 -11.45 8.31
C GLY A 212 3.18 -10.97 8.43
N PHE A 213 3.91 -11.46 9.44
CA PHE A 213 5.32 -11.07 9.62
C PHE A 213 6.22 -11.89 8.70
N ALA A 214 6.34 -13.17 8.92
CA ALA A 214 7.12 -14.07 8.08
C ALA A 214 6.25 -14.69 6.98
N GLY A 215 6.80 -14.86 5.77
CA GLY A 215 6.10 -15.57 4.70
C GLY A 215 5.92 -17.06 5.04
N ALA A 216 4.86 -17.67 4.53
CA ALA A 216 4.51 -19.09 4.78
C ALA A 216 5.70 -20.04 4.59
N ARG A 217 6.44 -19.88 3.49
CA ARG A 217 7.63 -20.70 3.20
C ARG A 217 8.70 -20.63 4.30
N VAL A 218 8.92 -19.42 4.86
CA VAL A 218 9.92 -19.23 5.92
C VAL A 218 9.46 -19.94 7.19
N ILE A 219 8.18 -19.80 7.55
CA ILE A 219 7.62 -20.45 8.72
C ILE A 219 7.71 -21.96 8.59
N GLU A 220 7.23 -22.53 7.48
CA GLU A 220 7.27 -23.97 7.22
C GLU A 220 8.68 -24.55 7.25
N GLN A 221 9.67 -23.83 6.68
CA GLN A 221 11.07 -24.24 6.71
C GLN A 221 11.70 -24.16 8.12
N THR A 222 11.21 -23.26 8.96
CA THR A 222 11.73 -23.07 10.32
C THR A 222 11.07 -24.01 11.32
N THR A 223 9.77 -24.22 11.23
CA THR A 223 8.99 -25.04 12.17
C THR A 223 8.89 -26.51 11.74
N GLY A 224 9.06 -26.79 10.44
CA GLY A 224 8.81 -28.11 9.85
C GLY A 224 7.33 -28.47 9.71
N GLU A 225 6.42 -27.56 10.04
CA GLU A 225 4.98 -27.78 10.02
C GLU A 225 4.32 -27.11 8.82
N LYS A 226 3.26 -27.74 8.29
CA LYS A 226 2.40 -27.12 7.27
C LYS A 226 1.45 -26.13 7.92
N LEU A 227 1.35 -24.95 7.31
CA LEU A 227 0.42 -23.93 7.80
C LEU A 227 -1.04 -24.29 7.51
N PRO A 228 -1.97 -23.96 8.42
CA PRO A 228 -3.41 -24.13 8.17
C PRO A 228 -3.87 -23.38 6.94
N GLU A 229 -4.92 -23.89 6.29
CA GLU A 229 -5.55 -23.16 5.19
C GLU A 229 -6.09 -21.82 5.66
N GLY A 230 -5.85 -20.77 4.87
CA GLY A 230 -6.27 -19.41 5.21
C GLY A 230 -5.36 -18.68 6.20
N PHE A 231 -4.31 -19.31 6.71
CA PHE A 231 -3.36 -18.67 7.62
C PHE A 231 -2.78 -17.37 7.03
N GLN A 232 -2.71 -16.32 7.85
CA GLN A 232 -2.26 -14.98 7.46
C GLN A 232 -3.13 -14.32 6.36
N ARG A 233 -4.36 -14.78 6.10
CA ARG A 233 -5.29 -14.07 5.24
C ARG A 233 -6.09 -13.02 6.02
N ALA A 234 -6.66 -12.06 5.30
CA ALA A 234 -7.47 -11.00 5.89
C ALA A 234 -8.55 -11.54 6.84
N GLU A 235 -9.20 -12.64 6.45
CA GLU A 235 -10.23 -13.31 7.23
C GLU A 235 -9.67 -13.86 8.55
N PHE A 236 -8.48 -14.47 8.48
CA PHE A 236 -7.78 -14.99 9.66
C PHE A 236 -7.39 -13.87 10.63
N ILE A 237 -6.83 -12.77 10.13
CA ILE A 237 -6.41 -11.65 11.00
C ILE A 237 -7.61 -10.90 11.59
N LEU A 238 -8.75 -10.83 10.89
CA LEU A 238 -9.99 -10.29 11.44
C LEU A 238 -10.51 -11.16 12.59
N GLU A 239 -10.57 -12.48 12.40
CA GLU A 239 -11.03 -13.44 13.42
C GLU A 239 -10.16 -13.38 14.69
N HIS A 240 -8.86 -13.10 14.53
CA HIS A 240 -7.92 -12.98 15.66
C HIS A 240 -7.79 -11.55 16.22
N GLY A 241 -8.62 -10.61 15.78
CA GLY A 241 -8.66 -9.25 16.31
C GLY A 241 -7.52 -8.34 15.88
N PHE A 242 -6.79 -8.68 14.79
CA PHE A 242 -5.73 -7.85 14.22
C PHE A 242 -6.22 -6.88 13.14
N ALA A 243 -7.46 -6.96 12.73
CA ALA A 243 -8.12 -5.99 11.88
C ALA A 243 -9.53 -5.73 12.41
N ASP A 244 -10.06 -4.52 12.17
CA ASP A 244 -11.39 -4.13 12.62
C ASP A 244 -12.48 -4.55 11.62
N MET A 245 -12.14 -4.57 10.33
CA MET A 245 -13.09 -4.93 9.28
C MET A 245 -12.41 -5.38 7.98
N ILE A 246 -13.16 -6.16 7.19
CA ILE A 246 -12.81 -6.48 5.80
C ILE A 246 -13.75 -5.72 4.88
N VAL A 247 -13.19 -4.92 3.98
CA VAL A 247 -13.95 -4.10 3.04
C VAL A 247 -13.58 -4.44 1.60
N LYS A 248 -14.58 -4.75 0.78
CA LYS A 248 -14.40 -4.96 -0.65
C LYS A 248 -14.04 -3.64 -1.34
N ARG A 249 -13.25 -3.71 -2.42
CA ARG A 249 -12.81 -2.51 -3.16
C ARG A 249 -13.94 -1.63 -3.67
N GLU A 250 -15.03 -2.25 -4.10
CA GLU A 250 -16.20 -1.53 -4.59
C GLU A 250 -16.84 -0.61 -3.54
N ASN A 251 -16.73 -0.98 -2.26
CA ASN A 251 -17.33 -0.25 -1.14
C ASN A 251 -16.31 0.63 -0.39
N LEU A 252 -15.01 0.49 -0.71
CA LEU A 252 -13.94 1.06 0.10
C LEU A 252 -13.99 2.59 0.19
N LYS A 253 -14.32 3.27 -0.91
CA LYS A 253 -14.46 4.74 -0.92
C LYS A 253 -15.57 5.21 0.00
N GLU A 254 -16.71 4.54 -0.05
CA GLU A 254 -17.88 4.88 0.77
C GLU A 254 -17.62 4.64 2.26
N GLU A 255 -17.00 3.49 2.60
CA GLU A 255 -16.68 3.17 3.99
C GLU A 255 -15.64 4.13 4.57
N LEU A 256 -14.59 4.45 3.82
CA LEU A 256 -13.64 5.48 4.23
C LEU A 256 -14.32 6.84 4.44
N GLY A 257 -15.24 7.22 3.54
CA GLY A 257 -16.02 8.46 3.69
C GLY A 257 -16.90 8.48 4.94
N LYS A 258 -17.54 7.36 5.30
CA LYS A 258 -18.34 7.23 6.53
C LYS A 258 -17.47 7.40 7.77
N ILE A 259 -16.32 6.69 7.83
CA ILE A 259 -15.39 6.76 8.95
C ILE A 259 -14.85 8.19 9.11
N LEU A 260 -14.40 8.80 8.02
CA LEU A 260 -13.91 10.18 8.04
C LEU A 260 -14.97 11.15 8.53
N LYS A 261 -16.22 10.98 8.10
CA LYS A 261 -17.34 11.85 8.53
C LYS A 261 -17.62 11.75 10.03
N ILE A 262 -17.54 10.55 10.61
CA ILE A 262 -17.73 10.34 12.05
C ILE A 262 -16.64 11.04 12.85
N HIS A 263 -15.41 11.06 12.33
CA HIS A 263 -14.23 11.63 13.00
C HIS A 263 -13.91 13.08 12.56
N SER A 264 -14.65 13.63 11.58
CA SER A 264 -14.52 15.06 11.23
C SER A 264 -15.11 15.93 12.34
N ARG A 265 -14.27 16.72 13.00
CA ARG A 265 -14.67 17.76 13.97
C ARG A 265 -14.83 19.09 13.28
#